data_5d4481cbb66094275b7556a3e02fa54e
#
_entry.id   5d4481cbb66094275b7556a3e02fa54e
#
_cell.length_a   1.000
_cell.length_b   1.000
_cell.length_c   1.000
_cell.angle_alpha   90.00
_cell.angle_beta   90.00
_cell.angle_gamma   90.00
#
_symmetry.space_group_name_H-M   'P 1'
#
loop_
_entity.id
_entity.type
_entity.pdbx_description
1 polymer ?
#
loop_
_entity_poly.entity_id
_entity_poly.type
_entity_poly.pdbx_seq_one_letter_code
_entity_poly.pdbx_strand_id
1 'polypeptide(L)'
;MSALSALVAAVVLAGWAGTQSEAGLRPATVVRAGDGDTLDLASGKRVRLVQVDAPELGEGECYARRSLNALERLAPSGRQVELERDPRLDDLDRYGRLLRYVHVGDRNVNVELVWRGAATPYFFHGVEGRYADELLAAVAEARARQRGMWGACRVSWHRDEPVATRPR
;
A
#
# COMPACT_ATOMS: atom_id res chain seq x y z
N MET A 1 47.24 -61.24 6.81
CA MET A 1 45.80 -61.26 7.12
C MET A 1 45.41 -59.79 7.33
N SER A 2 44.94 -59.14 6.27
CA SER A 2 44.69 -57.69 6.22
C SER A 2 43.16 -57.46 6.30
N ALA A 3 42.73 -56.72 7.32
CA ALA A 3 41.36 -56.31 7.46
C ALA A 3 41.14 -54.95 6.75
N LEU A 4 40.32 -54.92 5.70
CA LEU A 4 39.87 -53.70 5.06
C LEU A 4 38.69 -53.16 5.89
N SER A 5 38.88 -51.96 6.47
CA SER A 5 37.81 -51.17 7.04
C SER A 5 37.16 -50.32 5.97
N ALA A 6 35.91 -50.56 5.64
CA ALA A 6 35.12 -49.71 4.73
C ALA A 6 34.54 -48.54 5.52
N LEU A 7 34.97 -47.32 5.16
CA LEU A 7 34.34 -46.06 5.63
C LEU A 7 33.08 -45.78 4.79
N VAL A 8 31.92 -45.84 5.43
CA VAL A 8 30.65 -45.37 4.84
C VAL A 8 30.53 -43.87 5.11
N ALA A 9 30.70 -43.06 4.06
CA ALA A 9 30.42 -41.63 4.14
C ALA A 9 28.91 -41.39 4.03
N ALA A 10 28.30 -40.96 5.13
CA ALA A 10 26.93 -40.50 5.14
C ALA A 10 26.86 -39.09 4.57
N VAL A 11 26.29 -38.95 3.37
CA VAL A 11 25.99 -37.64 2.76
C VAL A 11 24.71 -37.12 3.41
N VAL A 12 24.86 -36.15 4.32
CA VAL A 12 23.72 -35.40 4.89
C VAL A 12 23.28 -34.39 3.85
N LEU A 13 22.20 -34.66 3.13
CA LEU A 13 21.49 -33.69 2.33
C LEU A 13 20.77 -32.71 3.28
N ALA A 14 21.42 -31.58 3.57
CA ALA A 14 20.76 -30.47 4.24
C ALA A 14 19.72 -29.88 3.27
N GLY A 15 18.46 -30.29 3.44
CA GLY A 15 17.33 -29.69 2.76
C GLY A 15 17.23 -28.22 3.17
N TRP A 16 17.47 -27.31 2.28
CA TRP A 16 17.10 -25.92 2.43
C TRP A 16 15.58 -25.81 2.36
N ALA A 17 14.94 -25.94 3.52
CA ALA A 17 13.58 -25.45 3.69
C ALA A 17 13.66 -23.90 3.68
N GLY A 18 13.53 -23.32 2.51
CA GLY A 18 13.33 -21.91 2.38
C GLY A 18 12.06 -21.53 3.11
N THR A 19 12.18 -21.02 4.33
CA THR A 19 11.09 -20.34 5.02
C THR A 19 10.69 -19.17 4.17
N GLN A 20 9.60 -19.30 3.43
CA GLN A 20 8.94 -18.20 2.76
C GLN A 20 8.45 -17.27 3.86
N SER A 21 9.17 -16.16 4.08
CA SER A 21 8.72 -15.07 4.94
C SER A 21 7.42 -14.53 4.33
N GLU A 22 6.29 -14.81 4.94
CA GLU A 22 4.96 -14.36 4.49
C GLU A 22 4.76 -12.84 4.56
N ALA A 23 5.74 -12.12 5.06
CA ALA A 23 5.78 -10.65 5.13
C ALA A 23 6.78 -10.03 4.13
N GLY A 24 7.11 -10.72 3.04
CA GLY A 24 8.10 -10.25 2.07
C GLY A 24 7.60 -9.10 1.21
N LEU A 25 8.38 -8.02 1.14
CA LEU A 25 8.28 -7.00 0.11
C LEU A 25 8.42 -7.68 -1.27
N ARG A 26 7.49 -7.39 -2.19
CA ARG A 26 7.52 -7.94 -3.55
C ARG A 26 7.72 -6.81 -4.56
N PRO A 27 8.77 -6.87 -5.38
CA PRO A 27 9.02 -5.84 -6.38
C PRO A 27 7.93 -5.86 -7.46
N ALA A 28 7.57 -4.67 -7.94
CA ALA A 28 6.65 -4.48 -9.03
C ALA A 28 6.98 -3.20 -9.81
N THR A 29 6.57 -3.13 -11.08
CA THR A 29 6.73 -1.94 -11.91
C THR A 29 5.37 -1.28 -12.12
N VAL A 30 5.29 0.02 -11.84
CA VAL A 30 4.08 0.82 -12.06
C VAL A 30 3.91 1.12 -13.55
N VAL A 31 2.70 0.93 -14.07
CA VAL A 31 2.32 1.39 -15.41
C VAL A 31 1.68 2.77 -15.34
N ARG A 32 0.73 2.96 -14.42
CA ARG A 32 0.05 4.24 -14.18
C ARG A 32 -0.71 4.22 -12.86
N ALA A 33 -1.05 5.38 -12.35
CA ALA A 33 -2.10 5.51 -11.36
C ALA A 33 -3.47 5.50 -12.07
N GLY A 34 -4.39 4.70 -11.55
CA GLY A 34 -5.77 4.62 -12.05
C GLY A 34 -6.68 5.62 -11.37
N ASP A 35 -6.41 5.88 -10.10
CA ASP A 35 -7.09 6.81 -9.22
C ASP A 35 -6.13 7.30 -8.13
N GLY A 36 -6.60 8.10 -7.17
CA GLY A 36 -5.78 8.65 -6.08
C GLY A 36 -5.18 7.61 -5.11
N ASP A 37 -5.65 6.36 -5.19
CA ASP A 37 -5.22 5.26 -4.33
C ASP A 37 -5.08 3.90 -5.04
N THR A 38 -5.06 3.90 -6.36
CA THR A 38 -4.99 2.68 -7.18
C THR A 38 -3.88 2.77 -8.21
N LEU A 39 -3.06 1.72 -8.31
CA LEU A 39 -1.98 1.56 -9.29
C LEU A 39 -2.25 0.37 -10.21
N ASP A 40 -2.01 0.55 -11.52
CA ASP A 40 -1.90 -0.53 -12.49
C ASP A 40 -0.43 -0.94 -12.62
N LEU A 41 -0.15 -2.23 -12.61
CA LEU A 41 1.19 -2.81 -12.67
C LEU A 41 1.50 -3.44 -14.03
N ALA A 42 2.78 -3.51 -14.38
CA ALA A 42 3.26 -4.16 -15.60
C ALA A 42 2.90 -5.65 -15.68
N SER A 43 2.63 -6.29 -14.56
CA SER A 43 2.11 -7.66 -14.48
C SER A 43 0.65 -7.82 -14.91
N GLY A 44 -0.05 -6.73 -15.24
CA GLY A 44 -1.50 -6.69 -15.49
C GLY A 44 -2.36 -6.69 -14.23
N LYS A 45 -1.76 -6.79 -13.05
CA LYS A 45 -2.48 -6.71 -11.76
C LYS A 45 -2.73 -5.25 -11.38
N ARG A 46 -3.77 -5.04 -10.58
CA ARG A 46 -4.07 -3.76 -9.92
C ARG A 46 -3.77 -3.85 -8.43
N VAL A 47 -3.25 -2.76 -7.89
CA VAL A 47 -3.06 -2.58 -6.45
C VAL A 47 -3.99 -1.46 -5.97
N ARG A 48 -4.81 -1.75 -4.97
CA ARG A 48 -5.49 -0.78 -4.14
C ARG A 48 -4.59 -0.53 -2.93
N LEU A 49 -4.13 0.70 -2.75
CA LEU A 49 -3.34 1.08 -1.58
C LEU A 49 -4.19 0.83 -0.33
N VAL A 50 -3.75 -0.13 0.49
CA VAL A 50 -4.53 -0.59 1.64
C VAL A 50 -4.57 0.45 2.74
N GLN A 51 -5.69 0.51 3.49
CA GLN A 51 -5.92 1.40 4.64
C GLN A 51 -5.88 2.90 4.33
N VAL A 52 -5.99 3.28 3.06
CA VAL A 52 -6.20 4.67 2.66
C VAL A 52 -7.35 4.77 1.67
N ASP A 53 -7.95 5.93 1.59
CA ASP A 53 -9.02 6.26 0.66
C ASP A 53 -8.82 7.67 0.11
N ALA A 54 -8.94 7.82 -1.19
CA ALA A 54 -8.77 9.09 -1.89
C ALA A 54 -10.10 9.54 -2.52
N PRO A 55 -10.31 10.85 -2.67
CA PRO A 55 -11.48 11.36 -3.38
C PRO A 55 -11.61 10.77 -4.78
N GLU A 56 -12.82 10.33 -5.14
CA GLU A 56 -13.13 9.58 -6.36
C GLU A 56 -13.26 10.48 -7.59
N LEU A 57 -12.48 10.18 -8.65
CA LEU A 57 -12.57 10.90 -9.93
C LEU A 57 -13.91 10.70 -10.61
N GLY A 58 -14.44 9.47 -10.60
CA GLY A 58 -15.69 9.10 -11.25
C GLY A 58 -16.92 9.82 -10.68
N GLU A 59 -16.85 10.24 -9.44
CA GLU A 59 -17.91 10.98 -8.73
C GLU A 59 -17.71 12.49 -8.78
N GLY A 60 -16.62 12.97 -9.39
CA GLY A 60 -16.32 14.40 -9.49
C GLY A 60 -15.98 15.07 -8.16
N GLU A 61 -15.50 14.30 -7.20
CA GLU A 61 -15.18 14.79 -5.88
C GLU A 61 -14.10 15.87 -5.87
N CYS A 62 -14.24 16.81 -4.95
CA CYS A 62 -13.24 17.87 -4.74
C CYS A 62 -11.88 17.25 -4.41
N TYR A 63 -10.81 17.71 -5.03
CA TYR A 63 -9.44 17.24 -4.89
C TYR A 63 -9.10 15.91 -5.61
N ALA A 64 -10.05 15.16 -6.18
CA ALA A 64 -9.81 13.85 -6.80
C ALA A 64 -8.65 13.87 -7.83
N ARG A 65 -8.67 14.82 -8.78
CA ARG A 65 -7.58 14.98 -9.77
C ARG A 65 -6.23 15.28 -9.12
N ARG A 66 -6.21 16.04 -8.02
CA ARG A 66 -4.97 16.37 -7.30
C ARG A 66 -4.45 15.19 -6.50
N SER A 67 -5.34 14.35 -5.99
CA SER A 67 -5.01 13.07 -5.33
C SER A 67 -4.35 12.11 -6.31
N LEU A 68 -4.94 11.91 -7.49
CA LEU A 68 -4.32 11.14 -8.57
C LEU A 68 -2.93 11.66 -8.92
N ASN A 69 -2.80 12.97 -9.16
CA ASN A 69 -1.50 13.57 -9.49
C ASN A 69 -0.48 13.45 -8.35
N ALA A 70 -0.93 13.36 -7.09
CA ALA A 70 -0.04 13.13 -5.95
C ALA A 70 0.50 11.69 -5.98
N LEU A 71 -0.35 10.70 -6.25
CA LEU A 71 0.07 9.31 -6.41
C LEU A 71 1.01 9.13 -7.61
N GLU A 72 0.71 9.74 -8.76
CA GLU A 72 1.58 9.72 -9.95
C GLU A 72 2.99 10.30 -9.68
N ARG A 73 3.08 11.35 -8.87
CA ARG A 73 4.40 11.90 -8.47
C ARG A 73 5.16 11.01 -7.50
N LEU A 74 4.48 10.27 -6.64
CA LEU A 74 5.10 9.36 -5.68
C LEU A 74 5.54 8.04 -6.33
N ALA A 75 4.71 7.52 -7.23
CA ALA A 75 4.92 6.27 -7.94
C ALA A 75 4.66 6.44 -9.45
N PRO A 76 5.53 7.18 -10.19
CA PRO A 76 5.32 7.45 -11.61
C PRO A 76 5.44 6.19 -12.47
N SER A 77 4.91 6.27 -13.70
CA SER A 77 5.08 5.21 -14.71
C SER A 77 6.54 4.78 -14.86
N GLY A 78 6.80 3.49 -14.93
CA GLY A 78 8.12 2.88 -14.97
C GLY A 78 8.83 2.76 -13.61
N ARG A 79 8.26 3.32 -12.53
CA ARG A 79 8.86 3.24 -11.20
C ARG A 79 8.82 1.80 -10.68
N GLN A 80 9.96 1.34 -10.18
CA GLN A 80 10.04 0.15 -9.34
C GLN A 80 9.53 0.49 -7.94
N VAL A 81 8.57 -0.30 -7.46
CA VAL A 81 7.99 -0.21 -6.12
C VAL A 81 8.08 -1.55 -5.43
N GLU A 82 8.00 -1.54 -4.12
CA GLU A 82 7.86 -2.74 -3.31
C GLU A 82 6.45 -2.81 -2.73
N LEU A 83 5.83 -3.97 -2.89
CA LEU A 83 4.48 -4.25 -2.42
C LEU A 83 4.54 -5.05 -1.13
N GLU A 84 3.99 -4.51 -0.06
CA GLU A 84 3.92 -5.15 1.24
C GLU A 84 2.50 -5.62 1.54
N ARG A 85 2.34 -6.92 1.81
CA ARG A 85 1.10 -7.49 2.34
C ARG A 85 1.08 -7.37 3.86
N ASP A 86 -0.05 -6.96 4.41
CA ASP A 86 -0.31 -7.10 5.85
C ASP A 86 -1.12 -8.38 6.10
N PRO A 87 -0.58 -9.37 6.84
CA PRO A 87 -1.31 -10.62 7.11
C PRO A 87 -2.55 -10.45 7.99
N ARG A 88 -2.72 -9.29 8.64
CA ARG A 88 -3.91 -8.95 9.43
C ARG A 88 -5.08 -8.47 8.57
N LEU A 89 -4.83 -8.16 7.30
CA LEU A 89 -5.80 -7.62 6.36
C LEU A 89 -6.03 -8.60 5.21
N ASP A 90 -7.14 -8.42 4.49
CA ASP A 90 -7.42 -9.20 3.30
C ASP A 90 -6.32 -9.04 2.24
N ASP A 91 -6.10 -10.08 1.46
CA ASP A 91 -5.12 -10.08 0.37
C ASP A 91 -5.65 -9.39 -0.89
N LEU A 92 -6.94 -9.56 -1.15
CA LEU A 92 -7.66 -9.01 -2.30
C LEU A 92 -8.94 -8.32 -1.83
N ASP A 93 -9.34 -7.30 -2.55
CA ASP A 93 -10.68 -6.73 -2.38
C ASP A 93 -11.74 -7.50 -3.22
N ARG A 94 -13.00 -7.09 -3.10
CA ARG A 94 -14.13 -7.69 -3.85
C ARG A 94 -14.01 -7.57 -5.37
N TYR A 95 -13.11 -6.72 -5.87
CA TYR A 95 -12.86 -6.52 -7.30
C TYR A 95 -11.62 -7.27 -7.79
N GLY A 96 -10.97 -8.06 -6.93
CA GLY A 96 -9.76 -8.80 -7.22
C GLY A 96 -8.48 -7.95 -7.27
N ARG A 97 -8.51 -6.71 -6.75
CA ARG A 97 -7.32 -5.87 -6.62
C ARG A 97 -6.50 -6.32 -5.43
N LEU A 98 -5.16 -6.32 -5.58
CA LEU A 98 -4.24 -6.58 -4.47
C LEU A 98 -4.33 -5.47 -3.44
N LEU A 99 -4.51 -5.81 -2.16
CA LEU A 99 -4.46 -4.86 -1.05
C LEU A 99 -3.03 -4.78 -0.51
N ARG A 100 -2.33 -3.66 -0.75
CA ARG A 100 -0.89 -3.52 -0.40
C ARG A 100 -0.57 -2.16 0.18
N TYR A 101 0.38 -2.13 1.09
CA TYR A 101 1.21 -0.95 1.27
C TYR A 101 2.23 -0.91 0.14
N VAL A 102 2.46 0.28 -0.39
CA VAL A 102 3.37 0.53 -1.52
C VAL A 102 4.57 1.32 -1.02
N HIS A 103 5.77 0.83 -1.30
CA HIS A 103 7.00 1.50 -0.92
C HIS A 103 7.81 1.94 -2.14
N VAL A 104 8.41 3.12 -2.04
CA VAL A 104 9.39 3.66 -2.99
C VAL A 104 10.64 4.02 -2.21
N GLY A 105 11.65 3.13 -2.24
CA GLY A 105 12.75 3.17 -1.27
C GLY A 105 12.20 3.04 0.14
N ASP A 106 12.68 3.85 1.07
CA ASP A 106 12.26 3.83 2.48
C ASP A 106 10.90 4.52 2.74
N ARG A 107 10.23 5.02 1.69
CA ARG A 107 9.00 5.78 1.83
C ARG A 107 7.76 4.91 1.64
N ASN A 108 6.90 4.86 2.65
CA ASN A 108 5.55 4.30 2.53
C ASN A 108 4.64 5.31 1.82
N VAL A 109 4.22 5.00 0.58
CA VAL A 109 3.39 5.87 -0.27
C VAL A 109 2.01 6.10 0.33
N ASN A 110 1.43 5.09 1.01
CA ASN A 110 0.13 5.19 1.66
C ASN A 110 0.14 6.28 2.75
N VAL A 111 1.14 6.24 3.63
CA VAL A 111 1.31 7.24 4.70
C VAL A 111 1.61 8.62 4.11
N GLU A 112 2.45 8.69 3.10
CA GLU A 112 2.83 9.95 2.43
C GLU A 112 1.62 10.64 1.77
N LEU A 113 0.71 9.90 1.13
CA LEU A 113 -0.53 10.45 0.56
C LEU A 113 -1.41 11.08 1.64
N VAL A 114 -1.57 10.40 2.77
CA VAL A 114 -2.33 10.92 3.91
C VAL A 114 -1.68 12.17 4.48
N TRP A 115 -0.37 12.16 4.68
CA TRP A 115 0.39 13.30 5.19
C TRP A 115 0.28 14.53 4.28
N ARG A 116 0.19 14.33 2.96
CA ARG A 116 -0.04 15.40 1.97
C ARG A 116 -1.49 15.89 1.94
N GLY A 117 -2.41 15.21 2.62
CA GLY A 117 -3.84 15.46 2.51
C GLY A 117 -4.40 15.12 1.14
N ALA A 118 -3.81 14.15 0.45
CA ALA A 118 -4.27 13.61 -0.83
C ALA A 118 -5.14 12.37 -0.66
N ALA A 119 -5.09 11.72 0.50
CA ALA A 119 -5.93 10.62 0.92
C ALA A 119 -6.24 10.73 2.41
N THR A 120 -7.15 9.91 2.91
CA THR A 120 -7.45 9.74 4.34
C THR A 120 -7.18 8.31 4.78
N PRO A 121 -6.94 8.03 6.07
CA PRO A 121 -7.02 6.66 6.56
C PRO A 121 -8.41 6.09 6.35
N TYR A 122 -8.48 4.80 5.97
CA TYR A 122 -9.72 4.04 5.84
C TYR A 122 -9.51 2.62 6.36
N PHE A 123 -10.13 2.30 7.49
CA PHE A 123 -10.04 1.00 8.15
C PHE A 123 -11.32 0.22 7.92
N PHE A 124 -11.34 -0.56 6.84
CA PHE A 124 -12.51 -1.35 6.48
C PHE A 124 -12.94 -2.25 7.65
N HIS A 125 -14.22 -2.16 8.04
CA HIS A 125 -14.78 -2.80 9.24
C HIS A 125 -14.04 -2.48 10.55
N GLY A 126 -13.31 -1.36 10.62
CA GLY A 126 -12.56 -0.95 11.79
C GLY A 126 -11.27 -1.75 12.03
N VAL A 127 -10.85 -2.60 11.09
CA VAL A 127 -9.64 -3.43 11.24
C VAL A 127 -8.40 -2.59 10.94
N GLU A 128 -7.54 -2.45 11.95
CA GLU A 128 -6.30 -1.68 11.89
C GLU A 128 -5.13 -2.57 11.46
N GLY A 129 -4.43 -2.14 10.41
CA GLY A 129 -3.23 -2.78 9.90
C GLY A 129 -1.95 -2.26 10.56
N ARG A 130 -0.81 -2.66 9.99
CA ARG A 130 0.54 -2.40 10.53
C ARG A 130 0.84 -0.91 10.70
N TYR A 131 0.38 -0.06 9.79
CA TYR A 131 0.69 1.38 9.76
C TYR A 131 -0.47 2.26 10.24
N ALA A 132 -1.39 1.71 11.06
CA ALA A 132 -2.57 2.46 11.51
C ALA A 132 -2.18 3.71 12.32
N ASP A 133 -1.22 3.59 13.24
CA ASP A 133 -0.77 4.72 14.07
C ASP A 133 -0.11 5.82 13.23
N GLU A 134 0.73 5.45 12.26
CA GLU A 134 1.38 6.40 11.35
C GLU A 134 0.35 7.09 10.44
N LEU A 135 -0.65 6.37 9.95
CA LEU A 135 -1.74 6.92 9.16
C LEU A 135 -2.58 7.91 9.97
N LEU A 136 -2.88 7.59 11.24
CA LEU A 136 -3.63 8.48 12.14
C LEU A 136 -2.81 9.72 12.50
N ALA A 137 -1.52 9.59 12.75
CA ALA A 137 -0.63 10.72 12.97
C ALA A 137 -0.52 11.62 11.72
N ALA A 138 -0.39 11.02 10.54
CA ALA A 138 -0.30 11.72 9.27
C ALA A 138 -1.58 12.53 8.96
N VAL A 139 -2.78 11.97 9.19
CA VAL A 139 -4.03 12.70 8.98
C VAL A 139 -4.22 13.82 9.99
N ALA A 140 -3.84 13.61 11.25
CA ALA A 140 -3.90 14.65 12.27
C ALA A 140 -3.04 15.87 11.87
N GLU A 141 -1.81 15.64 11.42
CA GLU A 141 -0.92 16.69 10.93
C GLU A 141 -1.44 17.37 9.66
N ALA A 142 -1.93 16.60 8.67
CA ALA A 142 -2.49 17.14 7.44
C ALA A 142 -3.68 18.07 7.72
N ARG A 143 -4.56 17.69 8.64
CA ARG A 143 -5.71 18.51 9.09
C ARG A 143 -5.27 19.78 9.82
N ALA A 144 -4.38 19.64 10.78
CA ALA A 144 -3.89 20.79 11.56
C ALA A 144 -3.21 21.85 10.67
N ARG A 145 -2.52 21.41 9.62
CA ARG A 145 -1.83 22.28 8.66
C ARG A 145 -2.64 22.61 7.41
N GLN A 146 -3.91 22.19 7.34
CA GLN A 146 -4.80 22.41 6.19
C GLN A 146 -4.16 21.96 4.86
N ARG A 147 -3.44 20.84 4.87
CA ARG A 147 -2.79 20.30 3.68
C ARG A 147 -3.81 19.66 2.73
N GLY A 148 -3.55 19.79 1.44
CA GLY A 148 -4.30 19.10 0.41
C GLY A 148 -5.79 19.38 0.44
N MET A 149 -6.62 18.33 0.48
CA MET A 149 -8.07 18.44 0.53
C MET A 149 -8.58 19.18 1.77
N TRP A 150 -7.86 19.12 2.89
CA TRP A 150 -8.25 19.78 4.15
C TRP A 150 -8.29 21.30 4.04
N GLY A 151 -7.39 21.88 3.24
CA GLY A 151 -7.39 23.32 2.94
C GLY A 151 -8.28 23.72 1.76
N ALA A 152 -8.51 22.81 0.80
CA ALA A 152 -9.16 23.12 -0.46
C ALA A 152 -10.66 22.80 -0.48
N CYS A 153 -11.13 21.83 0.31
CA CYS A 153 -12.46 21.25 0.22
C CYS A 153 -13.18 21.28 1.56
N ARG A 154 -14.49 21.02 1.54
CA ARG A 154 -15.25 20.52 2.69
C ARG A 154 -15.04 19.01 2.71
N VAL A 155 -14.48 18.48 3.80
CA VAL A 155 -14.13 17.06 3.93
C VAL A 155 -14.99 16.45 5.04
N SER A 156 -15.74 15.40 4.70
CA SER A 156 -16.37 14.48 5.65
C SER A 156 -15.51 13.22 5.73
N TRP A 157 -15.03 12.87 6.91
CA TRP A 157 -14.18 11.71 7.11
C TRP A 157 -14.39 11.08 8.48
N HIS A 158 -14.61 9.79 8.45
CA HIS A 158 -14.54 8.87 9.58
C HIS A 158 -13.56 7.74 9.21
N ARG A 159 -12.86 7.19 10.20
CA ARG A 159 -11.77 6.24 9.96
C ARG A 159 -12.23 4.88 9.39
N ASP A 160 -13.51 4.56 9.48
CA ASP A 160 -14.16 3.32 9.01
C ASP A 160 -15.14 3.55 7.84
N GLU A 161 -15.19 4.77 7.32
CA GLU A 161 -15.99 5.15 6.17
C GLU A 161 -15.12 5.75 5.05
N PRO A 162 -15.51 5.57 3.78
CA PRO A 162 -14.88 6.27 2.66
C PRO A 162 -14.93 7.78 2.86
N VAL A 163 -13.88 8.48 2.38
CA VAL A 163 -13.86 9.94 2.41
C VAL A 163 -14.87 10.51 1.44
N ALA A 164 -15.55 11.58 1.84
CA ALA A 164 -16.39 12.36 0.93
C ALA A 164 -15.93 13.82 0.91
N THR A 165 -15.76 14.38 -0.29
CA THR A 165 -15.24 15.73 -0.47
C THR A 165 -16.10 16.56 -1.41
N ARG A 166 -16.32 17.84 -1.05
CA ARG A 166 -17.12 18.80 -1.82
C ARG A 166 -16.39 20.13 -1.96
N PRO A 167 -16.63 20.91 -3.00
CA PRO A 167 -16.14 22.28 -3.09
C PRO A 167 -16.55 23.13 -1.88
N ARG A 168 -15.72 24.09 -1.51
CA ARG A 168 -16.02 25.10 -0.49
C ARG A 168 -17.04 26.12 -0.99
#